data_600766c34e1b7f0feaada5a4cb8b943e
#
_entry.id   600766c34e1b7f0feaada5a4cb8b943e
#
_cell.length_a   1.000
_cell.length_b   1.000
_cell.length_c   1.000
_cell.angle_alpha   90.00
_cell.angle_beta   90.00
_cell.angle_gamma   90.00
#
_symmetry.space_group_name_H-M   'P 1'
#
loop_
_entity.id
_entity.type
_entity.pdbx_description
1 polymer ?
#
loop_
_entity_poly.entity_id
_entity_poly.type
_entity_poly.pdbx_seq_one_letter_code
_entity_poly.pdbx_strand_id
1 'polypeptide(L)'
;MSVEFRAGLAFGWLVSPEEHCDMVEFNPEFEDDFITINAYDADYKIFGIWLYCIEEGSIKEFNINDLANEIPVDFIGEWGAKLRAMGKGAWFDEEQRLPGLFLIGQVT
;
A
#
# COMPACT_ATOMS: atom_id res chain seq x y z
N MET A 1 -14.02 -2.66 26.51
CA MET A 1 -13.21 -2.84 25.31
C MET A 1 -12.98 -1.50 24.65
N SER A 2 -11.75 -1.09 24.53
CA SER A 2 -11.44 0.19 23.88
C SER A 2 -11.40 0.02 22.37
N VAL A 3 -12.01 0.96 21.65
CA VAL A 3 -11.92 1.05 20.21
C VAL A 3 -10.79 2.00 19.88
N GLU A 4 -9.81 1.53 19.12
CA GLU A 4 -8.71 2.37 18.66
C GLU A 4 -8.96 2.80 17.23
N PHE A 5 -8.80 4.09 16.98
CA PHE A 5 -8.80 4.64 15.62
C PHE A 5 -7.36 4.95 15.21
N ARG A 6 -6.99 4.47 14.05
CA ARG A 6 -5.68 4.77 13.46
C ARG A 6 -5.89 5.31 12.06
N ALA A 7 -5.08 6.27 11.70
CA ALA A 7 -5.03 6.79 10.35
C ALA A 7 -3.59 6.75 9.85
N GLY A 8 -3.43 6.67 8.56
CA GLY A 8 -2.09 6.63 7.99
C GLY A 8 -2.08 6.99 6.52
N LEU A 9 -0.88 7.28 6.03
CA LEU A 9 -0.62 7.46 4.62
C LEU A 9 0.20 6.28 4.12
N ALA A 10 -0.28 5.65 3.06
CA ALA A 10 0.41 4.56 2.39
C ALA A 10 0.72 4.95 0.95
N PHE A 11 1.80 4.41 0.43
CA PHE A 11 2.21 4.63 -0.95
C PHE A 11 2.41 3.29 -1.64
N GLY A 12 1.70 3.09 -2.75
CA GLY A 12 1.75 1.82 -3.47
C GLY A 12 0.57 1.65 -4.41
N TRP A 13 0.21 0.41 -4.66
CA TRP A 13 -0.89 0.06 -5.57
C TRP A 13 -2.04 -0.56 -4.80
N LEU A 14 -3.24 -0.01 -5.01
CA LEU A 14 -4.46 -0.60 -4.45
C LEU A 14 -4.81 -1.85 -5.25
N VAL A 15 -4.93 -2.97 -4.57
CA VAL A 15 -5.29 -4.24 -5.20
C VAL A 15 -6.58 -4.79 -4.61
N SER A 16 -7.40 -5.38 -5.47
CA SER A 16 -8.62 -6.05 -5.04
C SER A 16 -8.30 -7.38 -4.36
N PRO A 17 -9.26 -7.97 -3.62
CA PRO A 17 -9.06 -9.30 -3.04
C PRO A 17 -8.68 -10.36 -4.07
N GLU A 18 -9.27 -10.30 -5.26
CA GLU A 18 -8.97 -11.24 -6.34
C GLU A 18 -7.55 -11.08 -6.87
N GLU A 19 -7.15 -9.83 -7.14
CA GLU A 19 -5.80 -9.52 -7.57
C GLU A 19 -4.77 -9.96 -6.54
N HIS A 20 -5.05 -9.72 -5.27
CA HIS A 20 -4.17 -10.14 -4.17
C HIS A 20 -4.01 -11.66 -4.14
N CYS A 21 -5.09 -12.40 -4.24
CA CYS A 21 -5.04 -13.86 -4.26
C CYS A 21 -4.20 -14.37 -5.43
N ASP A 22 -4.41 -13.83 -6.62
CA ASP A 22 -3.64 -14.23 -7.81
C ASP A 22 -2.16 -13.95 -7.64
N MET A 23 -1.81 -12.79 -7.10
CA MET A 23 -0.42 -12.40 -6.89
C MET A 23 0.28 -13.30 -5.87
N VAL A 24 -0.38 -13.59 -4.76
CA VAL A 24 0.18 -14.43 -3.69
C VAL A 24 0.28 -15.89 -4.12
N GLU A 25 -0.69 -16.39 -4.90
CA GLU A 25 -0.61 -17.74 -5.47
C GLU A 25 0.57 -17.86 -6.44
N PHE A 26 0.78 -16.84 -7.24
CA PHE A 26 1.89 -16.82 -8.19
C PHE A 26 3.25 -16.81 -7.49
N ASN A 27 3.38 -15.99 -6.44
CA ASN A 27 4.62 -15.92 -5.66
C ASN A 27 4.32 -15.50 -4.21
N PRO A 28 4.23 -16.44 -3.27
CA PRO A 28 3.88 -16.14 -1.88
C PRO A 28 5.00 -15.42 -1.10
N GLU A 29 6.18 -15.27 -1.67
CA GLU A 29 7.31 -14.61 -1.00
C GLU A 29 6.99 -13.19 -0.57
N PHE A 30 6.13 -12.49 -1.32
CA PHE A 30 5.83 -11.09 -1.09
C PHE A 30 4.53 -10.84 -0.33
N GLU A 31 3.98 -11.83 0.32
CA GLU A 31 2.71 -11.68 1.05
C GLU A 31 2.76 -10.59 2.13
N ASP A 32 3.90 -10.47 2.80
CA ASP A 32 4.07 -9.47 3.87
C ASP A 32 4.20 -8.03 3.36
N ASP A 33 4.37 -7.85 2.06
CA ASP A 33 4.47 -6.52 1.45
C ASP A 33 3.10 -5.89 1.16
N PHE A 34 2.02 -6.58 1.51
CA PHE A 34 0.66 -6.09 1.35
C PHE A 34 0.14 -5.50 2.67
N ILE A 35 -0.40 -4.29 2.58
CA ILE A 35 -1.06 -3.63 3.72
C ILE A 35 -2.54 -3.97 3.65
N THR A 36 -3.07 -4.56 4.72
CA THR A 36 -4.49 -4.89 4.79
C THR A 36 -5.30 -3.65 5.14
N ILE A 37 -6.37 -3.40 4.37
CA ILE A 37 -7.32 -2.35 4.61
C ILE A 37 -8.67 -3.01 4.93
N ASN A 38 -9.17 -2.80 6.15
CA ASN A 38 -10.47 -3.31 6.53
C ASN A 38 -11.56 -2.40 5.96
N ALA A 39 -12.06 -2.76 4.79
CA ALA A 39 -13.19 -2.08 4.17
C ALA A 39 -14.48 -2.86 4.47
N TYR A 40 -15.62 -2.19 4.34
CA TYR A 40 -16.92 -2.73 4.76
C TYR A 40 -17.28 -4.09 4.15
N ASP A 41 -16.97 -4.30 2.89
CA ASP A 41 -17.44 -5.48 2.16
C ASP A 41 -16.33 -6.37 1.60
N ALA A 42 -15.08 -5.93 1.66
CA ALA A 42 -13.98 -6.69 1.08
C ALA A 42 -12.65 -6.27 1.67
N ASP A 43 -11.73 -7.20 1.75
CA ASP A 43 -10.38 -6.95 2.23
C ASP A 43 -9.49 -6.47 1.09
N TYR A 44 -9.56 -5.18 0.82
CA TYR A 44 -8.62 -4.57 -0.10
C TYR A 44 -7.23 -4.54 0.52
N LYS A 45 -6.22 -4.54 -0.33
CA LYS A 45 -4.83 -4.47 0.09
C LYS A 45 -4.13 -3.34 -0.66
N ILE A 46 -3.09 -2.79 -0.05
CA ILE A 46 -2.16 -1.92 -0.75
C ILE A 46 -0.84 -2.65 -0.84
N PHE A 47 -0.36 -2.86 -2.05
CA PHE A 47 0.99 -3.37 -2.28
C PHE A 47 1.94 -2.20 -2.25
N GLY A 48 2.62 -2.01 -1.10
CA GLY A 48 3.44 -0.83 -0.90
C GLY A 48 3.89 -0.65 0.54
N ILE A 49 4.11 0.59 0.91
CA ILE A 49 4.68 0.95 2.21
C ILE A 49 3.81 1.95 2.95
N TRP A 50 3.90 1.91 4.27
CA TRP A 50 3.40 2.99 5.13
C TRP A 50 4.41 4.13 5.11
N LEU A 51 3.94 5.33 4.76
CA LEU A 51 4.75 6.54 4.91
C LEU A 51 4.58 7.13 6.30
N TYR A 52 3.37 7.02 6.83
CA TYR A 52 3.05 7.62 8.11
C TYR A 52 1.87 6.92 8.76
N CYS A 53 1.93 6.78 10.09
CA CYS A 53 0.80 6.31 10.90
C CYS A 53 0.56 7.28 12.04
N ILE A 54 -0.71 7.57 12.31
CA ILE A 54 -1.12 8.46 13.39
C ILE A 54 -2.20 7.77 14.22
N GLU A 55 -2.10 7.90 15.53
CA GLU A 55 -3.07 7.37 16.47
C GLU A 55 -4.09 8.44 16.85
N GLU A 56 -5.24 7.99 17.39
CA GLU A 56 -6.29 8.88 17.87
C GLU A 56 -5.74 9.89 18.86
N GLY A 57 -6.16 11.15 18.72
CA GLY A 57 -5.71 12.23 19.58
C GLY A 57 -4.38 12.83 19.24
N SER A 58 -3.72 12.34 18.21
CA SER A 58 -2.43 12.86 17.74
C SER A 58 -2.62 13.80 16.56
N ILE A 59 -1.72 14.77 16.45
CA ILE A 59 -1.68 15.69 15.32
C ILE A 59 -0.29 15.62 14.71
N LYS A 60 -0.26 15.51 13.39
CA LYS A 60 0.99 15.55 12.65
C LYS A 60 0.88 16.52 11.48
N GLU A 61 1.84 17.41 11.41
CA GLU A 61 1.96 18.34 10.31
C GLU A 61 2.90 17.77 9.25
N PHE A 62 2.48 17.83 8.00
CA PHE A 62 3.31 17.46 6.86
C PHE A 62 3.46 18.64 5.93
N ASN A 63 4.63 18.73 5.31
CA ASN A 63 4.74 19.50 4.09
C ASN A 63 5.07 18.57 2.93
N ILE A 64 4.87 19.06 1.71
CA ILE A 64 5.03 18.24 0.50
C ILE A 64 6.46 17.73 0.36
N ASN A 65 7.46 18.52 0.73
CA ASN A 65 8.85 18.12 0.63
C ASN A 65 9.19 16.99 1.59
N ASP A 66 8.68 17.05 2.82
CA ASP A 66 8.89 15.99 3.81
C ASP A 66 8.26 14.69 3.35
N LEU A 67 7.04 14.77 2.81
CA LEU A 67 6.33 13.59 2.32
C LEU A 67 7.08 12.95 1.15
N ALA A 68 7.58 13.75 0.22
CA ALA A 68 8.36 13.25 -0.90
C ALA A 68 9.65 12.55 -0.45
N ASN A 69 10.29 13.04 0.61
CA ASN A 69 11.51 12.45 1.16
C ASN A 69 11.26 11.10 1.84
N GLU A 70 10.04 10.83 2.30
CA GLU A 70 9.70 9.54 2.89
C GLU A 70 9.56 8.42 1.87
N ILE A 71 9.38 8.74 0.59
CA ILE A 71 9.29 7.75 -0.47
C ILE A 71 10.71 7.36 -0.88
N PRO A 72 11.06 6.06 -0.83
CA PRO A 72 12.38 5.60 -1.26
C PRO A 72 12.69 6.02 -2.71
N VAL A 73 13.91 6.46 -2.97
CA VAL A 73 14.33 6.98 -4.28
C VAL A 73 14.10 5.97 -5.39
N ASP A 74 14.36 4.69 -5.13
CA ASP A 74 14.21 3.63 -6.12
C ASP A 74 12.95 2.78 -5.91
N PHE A 75 11.89 3.39 -5.37
CA PHE A 75 10.65 2.67 -5.07
C PHE A 75 10.08 1.97 -6.31
N ILE A 76 9.98 2.71 -7.42
CA ILE A 76 9.40 2.17 -8.66
C ILE A 76 10.22 0.97 -9.16
N GLY A 77 11.54 1.08 -9.15
CA GLY A 77 12.41 -0.01 -9.61
C GLY A 77 12.32 -1.24 -8.71
N GLU A 78 12.41 -1.05 -7.41
CA GLU A 78 12.38 -2.14 -6.43
C GLU A 78 11.00 -2.84 -6.40
N TRP A 79 9.93 -2.06 -6.24
CA TRP A 79 8.59 -2.63 -6.15
C TRP A 79 8.07 -3.09 -7.49
N GLY A 80 8.51 -2.45 -8.58
CA GLY A 80 8.22 -2.92 -9.93
C GLY A 80 8.78 -4.31 -10.18
N ALA A 81 10.00 -4.59 -9.70
CA ALA A 81 10.59 -5.92 -9.80
C ALA A 81 9.75 -6.96 -9.04
N LYS A 82 9.23 -6.60 -7.86
CA LYS A 82 8.33 -7.47 -7.09
C LYS A 82 7.04 -7.76 -7.84
N LEU A 83 6.44 -6.74 -8.46
CA LEU A 83 5.24 -6.91 -9.27
C LEU A 83 5.49 -7.85 -10.46
N ARG A 84 6.61 -7.70 -11.14
CA ARG A 84 6.98 -8.62 -12.23
C ARG A 84 7.15 -10.04 -11.73
N ALA A 85 7.75 -10.20 -10.56
CA ALA A 85 7.92 -11.51 -9.93
C ALA A 85 6.59 -12.17 -9.54
N MET A 86 5.53 -11.38 -9.39
CA MET A 86 4.17 -11.87 -9.11
C MET A 86 3.28 -11.90 -10.37
N GLY A 87 3.85 -11.81 -11.55
CA GLY A 87 3.11 -11.90 -12.80
C GLY A 87 2.34 -10.63 -13.19
N LYS A 88 2.68 -9.49 -12.59
CA LYS A 88 1.99 -8.21 -12.84
C LYS A 88 2.86 -7.20 -13.59
N GLY A 89 3.83 -7.67 -14.37
CA GLY A 89 4.66 -6.78 -15.19
C GLY A 89 3.87 -5.94 -16.17
N ALA A 90 2.74 -6.44 -16.67
CA ALA A 90 1.88 -5.71 -17.58
C ALA A 90 1.32 -4.40 -16.98
N TRP A 91 1.23 -4.29 -15.65
CA TRP A 91 0.82 -3.06 -14.99
C TRP A 91 1.72 -1.88 -15.35
N PHE A 92 3.01 -2.12 -15.57
CA PHE A 92 3.97 -1.10 -15.97
C PHE A 92 4.04 -0.96 -17.49
N ASP A 93 4.16 -2.10 -18.17
CA ASP A 93 4.53 -2.12 -19.58
C ASP A 93 3.34 -1.82 -20.50
N GLU A 94 2.14 -2.21 -20.11
CA GLU A 94 0.93 -2.05 -20.91
C GLU A 94 -0.04 -1.03 -20.33
N GLU A 95 -0.35 -1.15 -19.04
CA GLU A 95 -1.33 -0.31 -18.38
C GLU A 95 -0.77 1.00 -17.84
N GLN A 96 0.55 1.10 -17.73
CA GLN A 96 1.26 2.25 -17.16
C GLN A 96 0.68 2.66 -15.78
N ARG A 97 0.41 1.67 -14.96
CA ARG A 97 -0.22 1.84 -13.67
C ARG A 97 0.81 2.33 -12.65
N LEU A 98 0.69 3.58 -12.23
CA LEU A 98 1.59 4.20 -11.27
C LEU A 98 1.10 4.01 -9.84
N PRO A 99 2.02 3.94 -8.87
CA PRO A 99 1.61 3.90 -7.46
C PRO A 99 0.94 5.21 -7.05
N GLY A 100 0.04 5.12 -6.09
CA GLY A 100 -0.68 6.26 -5.56
C GLY A 100 -0.44 6.47 -4.08
N LEU A 101 -0.91 7.61 -3.60
CA LEU A 101 -0.88 7.96 -2.19
C LEU A 101 -2.28 7.75 -1.62
N PHE A 102 -2.39 6.97 -0.53
CA PHE A 102 -3.68 6.62 0.05
C PHE A 102 -3.74 7.06 1.51
N LEU A 103 -4.78 7.80 1.85
CA LEU A 103 -5.11 8.13 3.23
C LEU A 103 -6.06 7.05 3.76
N ILE A 104 -5.65 6.35 4.79
CA ILE A 104 -6.37 5.20 5.31
C ILE A 104 -6.77 5.49 6.75
N GLY A 105 -8.07 5.37 7.04
CA GLY A 105 -8.58 5.39 8.39
C GLY A 105 -9.03 3.98 8.79
N GLN A 106 -8.61 3.52 9.95
CA GLN A 106 -8.96 2.20 10.46
C GLN A 106 -9.48 2.30 11.88
N VAL A 107 -10.54 1.55 12.16
CA VAL A 107 -11.07 1.35 13.50
C VAL A 107 -10.78 -0.09 13.90
N THR A 108 -10.07 -0.25 14.99
CA THR A 108 -9.71 -1.58 15.50
C THR A 108 -10.31 -1.84 16.87
#